data_e360488dd2cdf1a8fa8f380308a7b6be
#
_entry.id   e360488dd2cdf1a8fa8f380308a7b6be
#
_cell.length_a   1.000
_cell.length_b   1.000
_cell.length_c   1.000
_cell.angle_alpha   90.00
_cell.angle_beta   90.00
_cell.angle_gamma   90.00
#
_symmetry.space_group_name_H-M   'P 1'
#
loop_
_entity.id
_entity.type
_entity.pdbx_description
1 polymer ?
#
loop_
_entity_poly.entity_id
_entity_poly.type
_entity_poly.pdbx_seq_one_letter_code
_entity_poly.pdbx_strand_id
1 'polypeptide(L)'
;MKMDVKILDARLREQLPHYATAGSAGLDLRACIDGPIVLAPGETRLIPTGMAIHLADPGYAALILPRSGLGHKHGIVLGNLVGLIDSDYQGQLMVSAWNRGQQAFELTPMERLAQLVIVPVVQAVFNVVDEFESSQRGEGGFGSTGRQ
;
A
#
# COMPACT_ATOMS: atom_id res chain seq x y z
N MET A 1 4.45 -10.67 15.15
CA MET A 1 5.78 -10.75 14.51
C MET A 1 6.59 -9.48 14.79
N LYS A 2 7.89 -9.58 14.79
CA LYS A 2 8.76 -8.39 14.84
C LYS A 2 9.19 -8.02 13.43
N MET A 3 9.24 -6.72 13.16
CA MET A 3 9.68 -6.17 11.88
C MET A 3 10.72 -5.09 12.15
N ASP A 4 11.86 -5.19 11.51
CA ASP A 4 12.89 -4.15 11.63
C ASP A 4 12.45 -2.90 10.86
N VAL A 5 12.62 -1.75 11.48
CA VAL A 5 12.27 -0.46 10.91
C VAL A 5 13.47 0.47 11.02
N LYS A 6 13.86 1.06 9.91
CA LYS A 6 14.92 2.07 9.85
C LYS A 6 14.28 3.44 9.63
N ILE A 7 14.56 4.37 10.55
CA ILE A 7 14.08 5.73 10.46
C ILE A 7 15.05 6.55 9.60
N LEU A 8 14.55 7.10 8.50
CA LEU A 8 15.32 7.90 7.55
C LEU A 8 15.08 9.40 7.74
N ASP A 9 13.93 9.76 8.32
CA ASP A 9 13.56 11.16 8.63
C ASP A 9 13.35 11.29 10.14
N ALA A 10 14.13 12.17 10.78
CA ALA A 10 14.14 12.33 12.23
C ALA A 10 12.76 12.73 12.80
N ARG A 11 11.90 13.37 12.00
CA ARG A 11 10.55 13.75 12.43
C ARG A 11 9.70 12.54 12.81
N LEU A 12 9.98 11.36 12.23
CA LEU A 12 9.25 10.14 12.57
C LEU A 12 9.57 9.58 13.94
N ARG A 13 10.66 9.98 14.58
CA ARG A 13 11.04 9.45 15.90
C ARG A 13 9.96 9.69 16.95
N GLU A 14 9.24 10.80 16.83
CA GLU A 14 8.13 11.15 17.73
C GLU A 14 6.75 10.82 17.14
N GLN A 15 6.70 10.35 15.91
CA GLN A 15 5.46 10.04 15.20
C GLN A 15 5.55 8.70 14.48
N LEU A 16 6.12 7.68 15.13
CA LEU A 16 6.19 6.34 14.57
C LEU A 16 4.78 5.83 14.26
N PRO A 17 4.62 5.14 13.13
CA PRO A 17 3.36 4.47 12.85
C PRO A 17 2.95 3.55 14.01
N HIS A 18 1.68 3.56 14.33
CA HIS A 18 1.12 2.69 15.37
C HIS A 18 -0.29 2.29 14.98
N TYR A 19 -0.74 1.16 15.51
CA TYR A 19 -2.13 0.75 15.35
C TYR A 19 -3.00 1.61 16.26
N ALA A 20 -3.95 2.33 15.68
CA ALA A 20 -4.79 3.27 16.42
C ALA A 20 -5.68 2.57 17.45
N THR A 21 -6.11 1.35 17.17
CA THR A 21 -6.90 0.50 18.06
C THR A 21 -6.36 -0.92 18.04
N ALA A 22 -6.77 -1.75 19.00
CA ALA A 22 -6.38 -3.17 19.04
C ALA A 22 -6.86 -3.95 17.81
N GLY A 23 -7.91 -3.50 17.14
CA GLY A 23 -8.46 -4.14 15.95
C GLY A 23 -8.01 -3.51 14.63
N SER A 24 -7.13 -2.52 14.66
CA SER A 24 -6.65 -1.88 13.43
C SER A 24 -5.78 -2.83 12.62
N ALA A 25 -5.99 -2.88 11.30
CA ALA A 25 -5.18 -3.68 10.38
C ALA A 25 -4.04 -2.88 9.76
N GLY A 26 -4.17 -1.57 9.66
CA GLY A 26 -3.23 -0.71 8.97
C GLY A 26 -2.50 0.25 9.89
N LEU A 27 -1.27 0.57 9.47
CA LEU A 27 -0.43 1.60 10.07
C LEU A 27 -0.39 2.80 9.13
N ASP A 28 -0.66 3.99 9.62
CA ASP A 28 -0.61 5.19 8.78
C ASP A 28 0.82 5.54 8.37
N LEU A 29 1.01 5.83 7.09
CA LEU A 29 2.25 6.35 6.52
C LEU A 29 2.11 7.84 6.28
N ARG A 30 3.15 8.59 6.62
CA ARG A 30 3.15 10.05 6.53
C ARG A 30 3.98 10.55 5.35
N ALA A 31 3.59 11.71 4.84
CA ALA A 31 4.32 12.39 3.78
C ALA A 31 5.51 13.14 4.40
N CYS A 32 6.70 12.55 4.35
CA CYS A 32 7.93 13.17 4.85
C CYS A 32 8.50 14.13 3.81
N ILE A 33 7.79 15.21 3.55
CA ILE A 33 8.16 16.31 2.65
C ILE A 33 8.50 17.55 3.45
N ASP A 34 9.26 18.47 2.87
CA ASP A 34 9.75 19.67 3.56
C ASP A 34 8.83 20.87 3.42
N GLY A 35 8.00 20.88 2.40
CA GLY A 35 7.01 21.92 2.17
C GLY A 35 5.76 21.33 1.52
N PRO A 36 4.66 22.10 1.48
CA PRO A 36 3.43 21.64 0.83
C PRO A 36 3.65 21.29 -0.64
N ILE A 37 2.98 20.24 -1.09
CA ILE A 37 2.96 19.80 -2.49
C ILE A 37 1.53 19.87 -2.97
N VAL A 38 1.30 20.50 -4.11
CA VAL A 38 -0.01 20.53 -4.76
C VAL A 38 -0.03 19.42 -5.82
N LEU A 39 -0.95 18.48 -5.67
CA LEU A 39 -1.24 17.46 -6.67
C LEU A 39 -2.38 17.95 -7.53
N ALA A 40 -2.08 18.27 -8.79
CA ALA A 40 -3.11 18.62 -9.76
C ALA A 40 -4.00 17.43 -10.10
N PRO A 41 -5.24 17.63 -10.57
CA PRO A 41 -6.05 16.51 -11.06
C PRO A 41 -5.31 15.69 -12.11
N GLY A 42 -5.29 14.37 -11.91
CA GLY A 42 -4.58 13.42 -12.78
C GLY A 42 -3.08 13.27 -12.50
N GLU A 43 -2.50 14.11 -11.66
CA GLU A 43 -1.06 14.07 -11.35
C GLU A 43 -0.73 12.90 -10.44
N THR A 44 0.42 12.24 -10.69
CA THR A 44 1.00 11.21 -9.83
C THR A 44 2.41 11.63 -9.44
N ARG A 45 2.74 11.52 -8.15
CA ARG A 45 4.08 11.82 -7.62
C ARG A 45 4.50 10.80 -6.58
N LEU A 46 5.80 10.50 -6.55
CA LEU A 46 6.39 9.68 -5.51
C LEU A 46 6.64 10.51 -4.26
N ILE A 47 6.06 10.09 -3.14
CA ILE A 47 6.15 10.79 -1.86
C ILE A 47 6.94 9.91 -0.88
N PRO A 48 8.03 10.42 -0.29
CA PRO A 48 8.80 9.67 0.68
C PRO A 48 8.04 9.54 2.00
N THR A 49 8.18 8.39 2.65
CA THR A 49 7.59 8.14 3.97
C THR A 49 8.58 8.29 5.10
N GLY A 50 9.86 8.48 4.81
CA GLY A 50 10.90 8.65 5.79
C GLY A 50 11.30 7.38 6.55
N MET A 51 10.86 6.21 6.10
CA MET A 51 11.17 4.95 6.75
C MET A 51 11.41 3.84 5.75
N ALA A 52 12.20 2.86 6.17
CA ALA A 52 12.37 1.59 5.49
C ALA A 52 12.03 0.47 6.46
N ILE A 53 11.54 -0.64 5.93
CA ILE A 53 11.22 -1.83 6.72
C ILE A 53 11.99 -3.04 6.17
N HIS A 54 12.20 -4.03 7.01
CA HIS A 54 12.74 -5.32 6.59
C HIS A 54 11.91 -6.43 7.25
N LEU A 55 11.06 -7.05 6.46
CA LEU A 55 10.26 -8.18 6.94
C LEU A 55 11.11 -9.42 7.15
N ALA A 56 12.06 -9.67 6.24
CA ALA A 56 12.98 -10.79 6.19
C ALA A 56 12.32 -12.16 5.97
N ASP A 57 11.18 -12.42 6.58
CA ASP A 57 10.47 -13.70 6.48
C ASP A 57 9.65 -13.75 5.18
N PRO A 58 9.97 -14.67 4.23
CA PRO A 58 9.23 -14.77 2.97
C PRO A 58 7.79 -15.24 3.12
N GLY A 59 7.37 -15.63 4.32
CA GLY A 59 5.96 -15.92 4.63
C GLY A 59 5.11 -14.66 4.81
N TYR A 60 5.69 -13.47 4.71
CA TYR A 60 4.98 -12.19 4.84
C TYR A 60 5.34 -11.22 3.73
N ALA A 61 4.41 -10.32 3.46
CA ALA A 61 4.61 -9.17 2.61
C ALA A 61 3.95 -7.95 3.26
N ALA A 62 4.30 -6.77 2.81
CA ALA A 62 3.59 -5.57 3.19
C ALA A 62 2.85 -5.01 1.99
N LEU A 63 1.68 -4.44 2.23
CA LEU A 63 0.88 -3.73 1.24
C LEU A 63 0.78 -2.27 1.63
N ILE A 64 0.96 -1.38 0.66
CA ILE A 64 0.64 0.03 0.82
C ILE A 64 -0.70 0.27 0.13
N LEU A 65 -1.66 0.77 0.89
CA LEU A 65 -3.03 0.98 0.46
C LEU A 65 -3.43 2.43 0.68
N PRO A 66 -4.41 2.95 -0.09
CA PRO A 66 -4.97 4.27 0.18
C PRO A 66 -5.69 4.30 1.53
N ARG A 67 -5.80 5.49 2.11
CA ARG A 67 -6.70 5.74 3.24
C ARG A 67 -8.12 5.97 2.70
N SER A 68 -9.11 5.39 3.35
CA SER A 68 -10.51 5.47 2.88
C SER A 68 -11.02 6.91 2.73
N GLY A 69 -10.73 7.76 3.71
CA GLY A 69 -11.19 9.15 3.68
C GLY A 69 -10.57 9.97 2.56
N LEU A 70 -9.24 9.90 2.40
CA LEU A 70 -8.55 10.62 1.33
C LEU A 70 -8.95 10.10 -0.06
N GLY A 71 -9.08 8.78 -0.20
CA GLY A 71 -9.48 8.17 -1.46
C GLY A 71 -10.89 8.54 -1.87
N HIS A 72 -11.83 8.43 -0.94
CA HIS A 72 -13.25 8.69 -1.23
C HIS A 72 -13.55 10.18 -1.41
N LYS A 73 -13.08 11.03 -0.48
CA LYS A 73 -13.43 12.46 -0.48
C LYS A 73 -12.61 13.29 -1.47
N HIS A 74 -11.32 12.97 -1.62
CA HIS A 74 -10.38 13.81 -2.36
C HIS A 74 -9.79 13.10 -3.58
N GLY A 75 -10.06 11.81 -3.77
CA GLY A 75 -9.52 11.06 -4.88
C GLY A 75 -8.01 10.80 -4.76
N ILE A 76 -7.42 10.91 -3.57
CA ILE A 76 -6.00 10.65 -3.35
C ILE A 76 -5.83 9.17 -3.06
N VAL A 77 -5.30 8.48 -4.04
CA VAL A 77 -5.09 7.04 -4.06
C VAL A 77 -3.66 6.75 -4.50
N LEU A 78 -3.38 5.52 -4.90
CA LEU A 78 -2.06 5.12 -5.38
C LEU A 78 -2.06 4.96 -6.88
N GLY A 79 -1.03 5.49 -7.56
CA GLY A 79 -0.86 5.34 -8.99
C GLY A 79 -0.63 3.90 -9.44
N ASN A 80 -0.04 3.09 -8.58
CA ASN A 80 0.11 1.64 -8.77
C ASN A 80 -1.05 0.82 -8.17
N LEU A 81 -2.10 1.47 -7.69
CA LEU A 81 -3.29 0.92 -7.04
C LEU A 81 -2.99 0.26 -5.69
N VAL A 82 -2.08 -0.69 -5.66
CA VAL A 82 -1.58 -1.35 -4.44
C VAL A 82 -0.06 -1.41 -4.53
N GLY A 83 0.62 -0.94 -3.49
CA GLY A 83 2.06 -1.12 -3.37
C GLY A 83 2.35 -2.47 -2.73
N LEU A 84 3.07 -3.35 -3.41
CA LEU A 84 3.50 -4.64 -2.86
C LEU A 84 4.96 -4.53 -2.45
N ILE A 85 5.22 -4.79 -1.17
CA ILE A 85 6.56 -4.73 -0.59
C ILE A 85 6.99 -6.15 -0.24
N ASP A 86 8.01 -6.63 -0.94
CA ASP A 86 8.58 -7.95 -0.73
C ASP A 86 9.34 -8.04 0.61
N SER A 87 9.47 -9.26 1.14
CA SER A 87 10.13 -9.48 2.44
C SER A 87 11.60 -9.07 2.46
N ASP A 88 12.27 -9.08 1.33
CA ASP A 88 13.69 -8.74 1.20
C ASP A 88 13.93 -7.29 0.73
N TYR A 89 12.88 -6.51 0.51
CA TYR A 89 13.06 -5.10 0.16
C TYR A 89 13.46 -4.29 1.39
N GLN A 90 14.55 -3.51 1.27
CA GLN A 90 15.12 -2.71 2.36
C GLN A 90 15.21 -1.22 2.05
N GLY A 91 14.71 -0.79 0.90
CA GLY A 91 14.68 0.61 0.51
C GLY A 91 13.62 1.43 1.23
N GLN A 92 13.70 2.74 1.10
CA GLN A 92 12.67 3.62 1.64
C GLN A 92 11.30 3.26 1.06
N LEU A 93 10.29 3.23 1.93
CA LEU A 93 8.91 3.13 1.48
C LEU A 93 8.52 4.45 0.81
N MET A 94 8.05 4.35 -0.43
CA MET A 94 7.58 5.48 -1.21
C MET A 94 6.12 5.28 -1.53
N VAL A 95 5.35 6.35 -1.45
CA VAL A 95 3.93 6.33 -1.83
C VAL A 95 3.79 7.00 -3.20
N SER A 96 3.32 6.24 -4.18
CA SER A 96 2.95 6.75 -5.49
C SER A 96 1.58 7.42 -5.37
N ALA A 97 1.55 8.69 -4.99
CA ALA A 97 0.30 9.42 -4.74
C ALA A 97 -0.29 9.91 -6.06
N TRP A 98 -1.52 9.51 -6.32
CA TRP A 98 -2.26 9.89 -7.53
C TRP A 98 -3.53 10.63 -7.14
N ASN A 99 -3.70 11.84 -7.68
CA ASN A 99 -4.95 12.58 -7.58
C ASN A 99 -5.86 12.19 -8.76
N ARG A 100 -6.77 11.26 -8.53
CA ARG A 100 -7.78 10.87 -9.52
C ARG A 100 -9.04 11.71 -9.44
N GLY A 101 -9.07 12.69 -8.53
CA GLY A 101 -10.17 13.62 -8.39
C GLY A 101 -10.16 14.71 -9.45
N GLN A 102 -11.05 15.68 -9.30
CA GLN A 102 -11.20 16.79 -10.25
C GLN A 102 -10.72 18.12 -9.69
N GLN A 103 -10.26 18.15 -8.46
CA GLN A 103 -9.74 19.33 -7.79
C GLN A 103 -8.30 19.10 -7.36
N ALA A 104 -7.49 20.16 -7.40
CA ALA A 104 -6.14 20.12 -6.86
C ALA A 104 -6.19 19.80 -5.34
N PHE A 105 -5.24 19.02 -4.90
CA PHE A 105 -5.10 18.64 -3.48
C PHE A 105 -3.75 19.11 -2.95
N GLU A 106 -3.77 19.84 -1.84
CA GLU A 106 -2.55 20.25 -1.16
C GLU A 106 -2.17 19.21 -0.09
N LEU A 107 -1.03 18.57 -0.30
CA LEU A 107 -0.44 17.64 0.66
C LEU A 107 0.54 18.40 1.53
N THR A 108 0.35 18.34 2.84
CA THR A 108 1.20 19.04 3.80
C THR A 108 2.24 18.11 4.42
N PRO A 109 3.40 18.66 4.89
CA PRO A 109 4.41 17.84 5.55
C PRO A 109 3.84 17.04 6.72
N MET A 110 4.25 15.78 6.82
CA MET A 110 3.85 14.83 7.86
C MET A 110 2.37 14.47 7.88
N GLU A 111 1.62 14.83 6.85
CA GLU A 111 0.24 14.40 6.69
C GLU A 111 0.17 12.89 6.48
N ARG A 112 -0.84 12.24 7.07
CA ARG A 112 -1.09 10.80 6.87
C ARG A 112 -1.66 10.58 5.48
N LEU A 113 -0.91 9.89 4.63
CA LEU A 113 -1.16 9.80 3.19
C LEU A 113 -1.70 8.45 2.74
N ALA A 114 -1.21 7.39 3.35
CA ALA A 114 -1.50 6.01 2.98
C ALA A 114 -1.44 5.14 4.22
N GLN A 115 -1.64 3.85 4.06
CA GLN A 115 -1.52 2.90 5.17
C GLN A 115 -0.76 1.66 4.75
N LEU A 116 -0.04 1.09 5.71
CA LEU A 116 0.76 -0.13 5.55
C LEU A 116 0.05 -1.28 6.25
N VAL A 117 -0.12 -2.38 5.54
CA VAL A 117 -0.74 -3.60 6.07
C VAL A 117 0.22 -4.77 5.86
N ILE A 118 0.48 -5.56 6.91
CA ILE A 118 1.29 -6.76 6.81
C ILE A 118 0.37 -7.94 6.57
N VAL A 119 0.68 -8.75 5.56
CA VAL A 119 -0.13 -9.90 5.19
C VAL A 119 0.71 -11.16 5.10
N PRO A 120 0.15 -12.32 5.47
CA PRO A 120 0.80 -13.60 5.19
C PRO A 120 0.71 -13.90 3.70
N VAL A 121 1.75 -14.52 3.16
CA VAL A 121 1.80 -14.92 1.75
C VAL A 121 2.30 -16.34 1.63
N VAL A 122 1.94 -17.00 0.54
CA VAL A 122 2.40 -18.33 0.20
C VAL A 122 3.02 -18.25 -1.20
N GLN A 123 4.24 -18.77 -1.33
CA GLN A 123 4.89 -18.92 -2.63
C GLN A 123 4.49 -20.24 -3.23
N ALA A 124 4.09 -20.24 -4.51
CA ALA A 124 3.68 -21.43 -5.23
C ALA A 124 4.89 -22.09 -5.89
N VAL A 125 4.90 -23.42 -5.89
CA VAL A 125 5.77 -24.23 -6.74
C VAL A 125 4.91 -24.74 -7.86
N PHE A 126 5.31 -24.48 -9.12
CA PHE A 126 4.52 -24.89 -10.27
C PHE A 126 4.70 -26.38 -10.56
N ASN A 127 3.59 -27.08 -10.73
CA ASN A 127 3.52 -28.40 -11.31
C ASN A 127 2.84 -28.24 -12.68
N VAL A 128 3.65 -28.24 -13.73
CA VAL A 128 3.15 -28.03 -15.10
C VAL A 128 2.40 -29.26 -15.55
N VAL A 129 1.16 -29.07 -15.96
CA VAL A 129 0.28 -30.14 -16.46
C VAL A 129 -0.30 -29.74 -17.81
N ASP A 130 -0.69 -30.74 -18.62
CA ASP A 130 -1.36 -30.46 -19.88
C ASP A 130 -2.85 -30.23 -19.72
N GLU A 131 -3.45 -30.84 -18.70
CA GLU A 131 -4.88 -30.69 -18.38
C GLU A 131 -5.08 -30.62 -16.87
N PHE A 132 -6.14 -29.94 -16.47
CA PHE A 132 -6.61 -29.91 -15.07
C PHE A 132 -7.61 -31.04 -14.83
N GLU A 133 -7.76 -31.42 -13.55
CA GLU A 133 -8.90 -32.21 -13.14
C GLU A 133 -10.21 -31.44 -13.39
N SER A 134 -11.27 -32.16 -13.79
CA SER A 134 -12.58 -31.56 -14.04
C SER A 134 -13.15 -30.88 -12.80
N SER A 135 -13.74 -29.72 -12.98
CA SER A 135 -14.47 -29.02 -11.94
C SER A 135 -15.85 -28.57 -12.44
N GLN A 136 -16.77 -28.33 -11.51
CA GLN A 136 -18.11 -27.85 -11.86
C GLN A 136 -18.06 -26.49 -12.57
N ARG A 137 -17.12 -25.62 -12.20
CA ARG A 137 -16.97 -24.30 -12.82
C ARG A 137 -16.28 -24.36 -14.17
N GLY A 138 -15.28 -25.26 -14.34
CA GLY A 138 -14.44 -25.33 -15.55
C GLY A 138 -13.77 -24.00 -15.84
N GLU A 139 -13.84 -23.53 -17.05
CA GLU A 139 -13.25 -22.25 -17.50
C GLU A 139 -14.15 -21.04 -17.25
N GLY A 140 -15.28 -21.19 -16.55
CA GLY A 140 -16.24 -20.11 -16.31
C GLY A 140 -15.63 -18.95 -15.50
N GLY A 141 -15.83 -17.75 -15.99
CA GLY A 141 -15.41 -16.51 -15.36
C GLY A 141 -16.06 -15.30 -16.02
N PHE A 142 -15.65 -14.11 -15.64
CA PHE A 142 -16.11 -12.83 -16.23
C PHE A 142 -17.64 -12.73 -16.34
N GLY A 143 -18.34 -13.03 -15.23
CA GLY A 143 -19.79 -12.94 -15.19
C GLY A 143 -20.53 -14.17 -15.71
N SER A 144 -19.83 -15.32 -15.89
CA SER A 144 -20.47 -16.57 -16.32
C SER A 144 -21.63 -17.01 -15.41
N THR A 145 -21.63 -16.58 -14.14
CA THR A 145 -22.73 -16.83 -13.19
C THR A 145 -23.84 -15.76 -13.26
N GLY A 146 -23.69 -14.75 -14.12
CA GLY A 146 -24.65 -13.68 -14.30
C GLY A 146 -24.50 -12.54 -13.28
N ARG A 147 -25.36 -11.53 -13.42
CA ARG A 147 -25.38 -10.35 -12.56
C ARG A 147 -26.43 -10.42 -11.44
N GLN A 148 -27.26 -11.43 -11.49
CA GLN A 148 -28.35 -11.59 -10.53
C GLN A 148 -28.31 -12.94 -9.83
#